data_b64d14a95e3dcae7be4e6f872b0ea990
#
_entry.id   b64d14a95e3dcae7be4e6f872b0ea990
#
_cell.length_a   1.000
_cell.length_b   1.000
_cell.length_c   1.000
_cell.angle_alpha   90.00
_cell.angle_beta   90.00
_cell.angle_gamma   90.00
#
_symmetry.space_group_name_H-M   'P 1'
#
loop_
_entity.id
_entity.type
_entity.pdbx_description
1 polymer ?
#
loop_
_entity_poly.entity_id
_entity_poly.type
_entity_poly.pdbx_seq_one_letter_code
_entity_poly.pdbx_strand_id
1 'polypeptide(L)'
;PVIGTFFAIVIVKQLYGGIGKNFVNPALAGRAFLFFSWTATMTSWAVPKALGGVSVAADAVTMATPLSLLKEGSDIAAQGYDYLDMFLGFMPGSIGEISALALLIGGAYLLIRKVINWRIPVAFIGTVAVLTFIFPRNGYANLDWMLYNLLSGGLLLGAFFMATDYSSSPVTLNGQLLF
;
A
#
# COMPACT_ATOMS: atom_id res chain seq x y z
N PRO A 1 -7.53 11.96 10.08
CA PRO A 1 -8.48 11.41 9.10
C PRO A 1 -9.46 12.45 8.59
N VAL A 2 -10.15 13.21 9.46
CA VAL A 2 -11.24 14.12 9.10
C VAL A 2 -10.84 15.14 8.03
N ILE A 3 -9.74 15.86 8.24
CA ILE A 3 -9.26 16.89 7.31
C ILE A 3 -8.93 16.32 5.95
N GLY A 4 -8.22 15.18 5.90
CA GLY A 4 -7.86 14.52 4.63
C GLY A 4 -9.09 13.99 3.89
N THR A 5 -10.05 13.41 4.59
CA THR A 5 -11.32 12.95 4.00
C THR A 5 -12.16 14.14 3.50
N PHE A 6 -12.23 15.22 4.25
CA PHE A 6 -12.90 16.46 3.81
C PHE A 6 -12.27 16.99 2.51
N PHE A 7 -10.94 17.10 2.47
CA PHE A 7 -10.23 17.55 1.27
C PHE A 7 -10.52 16.64 0.08
N ALA A 8 -10.41 15.32 0.25
CA ALA A 8 -10.64 14.34 -0.79
C ALA A 8 -12.07 14.39 -1.34
N ILE A 9 -13.07 14.45 -0.46
CA ILE A 9 -14.48 14.38 -0.87
C ILE A 9 -14.98 15.74 -1.36
N VAL A 10 -14.79 16.81 -0.59
CA VAL A 10 -15.37 18.11 -0.93
C VAL A 10 -14.59 18.78 -2.04
N ILE A 11 -13.27 18.91 -1.90
CA ILE A 11 -12.46 19.66 -2.85
C ILE A 11 -12.18 18.85 -4.12
N VAL A 12 -11.66 17.63 -3.98
CA VAL A 12 -11.23 16.84 -5.16
C VAL A 12 -12.39 16.19 -5.89
N LYS A 13 -13.45 15.76 -5.20
CA LYS A 13 -14.55 15.03 -5.81
C LYS A 13 -15.76 15.91 -6.11
N GLN A 14 -16.30 16.62 -5.09
CA GLN A 14 -17.58 17.33 -5.22
C GLN A 14 -17.50 18.64 -6.03
N LEU A 15 -16.45 19.43 -5.86
CA LEU A 15 -16.29 20.70 -6.59
C LEU A 15 -16.23 20.51 -8.11
N TYR A 16 -15.78 19.35 -8.59
CA TYR A 16 -15.68 19.05 -10.03
C TYR A 16 -16.92 18.32 -10.59
N GLY A 17 -17.96 18.14 -9.79
CA GLY A 17 -19.23 17.57 -10.23
C GLY A 17 -19.50 16.12 -9.80
N GLY A 18 -18.74 15.59 -8.85
CA GLY A 18 -19.00 14.30 -8.21
C GLY A 18 -18.42 13.09 -8.93
N ILE A 19 -19.14 11.97 -8.87
CA ILE A 19 -18.66 10.68 -9.39
C ILE A 19 -18.39 10.76 -10.90
N GLY A 20 -17.20 10.32 -11.30
CA GLY A 20 -16.78 10.26 -12.71
C GLY A 20 -16.23 11.55 -13.30
N LYS A 21 -16.23 12.66 -12.55
CA LYS A 21 -15.72 13.95 -13.02
C LYS A 21 -14.45 14.43 -12.31
N ASN A 22 -13.94 13.66 -11.36
CA ASN A 22 -12.68 13.94 -10.69
C ASN A 22 -11.50 13.65 -11.63
N PHE A 23 -10.59 14.61 -11.78
CA PHE A 23 -9.39 14.49 -12.63
C PHE A 23 -8.24 13.73 -11.95
N VAL A 24 -8.31 13.53 -10.64
CA VAL A 24 -7.33 12.81 -9.83
C VAL A 24 -8.07 11.87 -8.88
N ASN A 25 -7.43 10.77 -8.50
CA ASN A 25 -7.97 9.88 -7.48
C ASN A 25 -8.11 10.63 -6.14
N PRO A 26 -9.33 10.75 -5.57
CA PRO A 26 -9.57 11.55 -4.36
C PRO A 26 -8.79 11.05 -3.14
N ALA A 27 -8.62 9.72 -3.00
CA ALA A 27 -7.89 9.13 -1.89
C ALA A 27 -6.40 9.49 -1.93
N LEU A 28 -5.79 9.42 -3.12
CA LEU A 28 -4.40 9.80 -3.31
C LEU A 28 -4.17 11.29 -3.10
N ALA A 29 -5.07 12.13 -3.61
CA ALA A 29 -4.99 13.57 -3.41
C ALA A 29 -5.13 13.97 -1.94
N GLY A 30 -6.06 13.35 -1.20
CA GLY A 30 -6.23 13.56 0.23
C GLY A 30 -5.00 13.11 1.04
N ARG A 31 -4.39 11.96 0.68
CA ARG A 31 -3.15 11.48 1.30
C ARG A 31 -1.98 12.43 1.01
N ALA A 32 -1.82 12.87 -0.23
CA ALA A 32 -0.77 13.82 -0.61
C ALA A 32 -0.92 15.15 0.14
N PHE A 33 -2.14 15.69 0.23
CA PHE A 33 -2.42 16.90 0.99
C PHE A 33 -2.01 16.77 2.45
N LEU A 34 -2.39 15.67 3.12
CA LEU A 34 -1.99 15.40 4.51
C LEU A 34 -0.48 15.25 4.66
N PHE A 35 0.16 14.56 3.71
CA PHE A 35 1.60 14.35 3.73
C PHE A 35 2.38 15.67 3.64
N PHE A 36 1.98 16.58 2.77
CA PHE A 36 2.63 17.89 2.65
C PHE A 36 2.31 18.83 3.82
N SER A 37 1.11 18.72 4.41
CA SER A 37 0.71 19.60 5.51
C SER A 37 1.26 19.16 6.87
N TRP A 38 1.36 17.85 7.12
CA TRP A 38 1.76 17.26 8.41
C TRP A 38 2.76 16.12 8.23
N THR A 39 3.86 16.41 7.56
CA THR A 39 4.88 15.41 7.19
C THR A 39 5.37 14.60 8.38
N ALA A 40 5.73 15.25 9.49
CA ALA A 40 6.27 14.58 10.68
C ALA A 40 5.29 13.55 11.28
N THR A 41 4.01 13.89 11.35
CA THR A 41 2.96 12.99 11.86
C THR A 41 2.66 11.84 10.88
N MET A 42 2.76 12.12 9.58
CA MET A 42 2.48 11.13 8.54
C MET A 42 3.64 10.16 8.29
N THR A 43 4.85 10.48 8.77
CA THR A 43 6.06 9.64 8.63
C THR A 43 6.48 8.96 9.92
N SER A 44 5.78 9.18 11.03
CA SER A 44 6.02 8.51 12.29
C SER A 44 5.21 7.22 12.39
N TRP A 45 5.88 6.07 12.48
CA TRP A 45 5.25 4.76 12.48
C TRP A 45 5.40 4.11 13.85
N ALA A 46 4.29 3.88 14.55
CA ALA A 46 4.29 3.12 15.79
C ALA A 46 4.37 1.62 15.51
N VAL A 47 5.16 0.90 16.30
CA VAL A 47 5.24 -0.56 16.20
C VAL A 47 3.96 -1.16 16.81
N PRO A 48 3.20 -1.99 16.08
CA PRO A 48 2.08 -2.71 16.65
C PRO A 48 2.58 -3.68 17.71
N LYS A 49 1.88 -3.78 18.85
CA LYS A 49 2.19 -4.80 19.88
C LYS A 49 1.92 -6.17 19.26
N ALA A 50 2.98 -6.92 18.97
CA ALA A 50 2.87 -8.26 18.44
C ALA A 50 2.20 -9.18 19.46
N LEU A 51 1.25 -9.99 19.02
CA LEU A 51 0.79 -11.16 19.74
C LEU A 51 1.92 -12.21 19.75
N GLY A 52 2.86 -12.09 20.68
CA GLY A 52 3.84 -13.14 20.96
C GLY A 52 5.29 -12.96 20.53
N GLY A 53 5.66 -11.80 19.93
CA GLY A 53 7.07 -11.61 19.56
C GLY A 53 7.56 -10.21 19.82
N VAL A 54 8.66 -9.94 20.31
CA VAL A 54 9.31 -8.68 20.67
C VAL A 54 8.44 -7.80 21.58
N SER A 55 8.54 -8.06 22.87
CA SER A 55 8.07 -7.13 23.89
C SER A 55 8.93 -5.86 23.83
N VAL A 56 8.54 -4.90 23.00
CA VAL A 56 9.07 -3.56 23.15
C VAL A 56 8.39 -2.96 24.37
N ALA A 57 8.99 -3.19 25.53
CA ALA A 57 8.64 -2.57 26.80
C ALA A 57 9.11 -1.11 26.74
N ALA A 58 8.49 -0.28 25.92
CA ALA A 58 8.69 1.16 25.95
C ALA A 58 7.55 1.86 25.19
N ASP A 59 7.18 3.03 25.68
CA ASP A 59 6.34 4.01 24.99
C ASP A 59 6.71 4.12 23.51
N ALA A 60 5.69 4.15 22.66
CA ALA A 60 5.68 4.36 21.23
C ALA A 60 7.04 4.62 20.55
N VAL A 61 7.84 3.58 20.38
CA VAL A 61 9.08 3.69 19.60
C VAL A 61 8.67 3.77 18.13
N THR A 62 9.01 4.86 17.48
CA THR A 62 8.88 4.99 16.03
C THR A 62 10.02 4.21 15.36
N MET A 63 9.66 3.27 14.49
CA MET A 63 10.64 2.50 13.72
C MET A 63 10.49 2.78 12.22
N ALA A 64 11.56 2.52 11.49
CA ALA A 64 11.55 2.58 10.04
C ALA A 64 10.62 1.49 9.46
N THR A 65 9.90 1.80 8.40
CA THR A 65 9.09 0.79 7.70
C THR A 65 9.97 -0.21 6.98
N PRO A 66 9.53 -1.48 6.76
CA PRO A 66 10.31 -2.44 5.98
C PRO A 66 10.73 -1.92 4.61
N LEU A 67 9.87 -1.11 3.96
CA LEU A 67 10.20 -0.50 2.66
C LEU A 67 11.30 0.56 2.76
N SER A 68 11.40 1.33 3.84
CA SER A 68 12.50 2.27 4.03
C SER A 68 13.82 1.55 4.29
N LEU A 69 13.80 0.46 5.05
CA LEU A 69 14.96 -0.39 5.28
C LEU A 69 15.48 -1.02 3.98
N LEU A 70 14.58 -1.51 3.12
CA LEU A 70 14.94 -2.00 1.78
C LEU A 70 15.65 -0.93 0.94
N LYS A 71 15.17 0.31 0.99
CA LYS A 71 15.77 1.43 0.25
C LYS A 71 17.18 1.79 0.76
N GLU A 72 17.38 1.70 2.06
CA GLU A 72 18.65 1.95 2.72
C GLU A 72 19.66 0.81 2.57
N GLY A 73 19.21 -0.35 2.05
CA GLY A 73 20.05 -1.53 1.88
C GLY A 73 20.28 -2.32 3.17
N SER A 74 19.46 -2.07 4.20
CA SER A 74 19.51 -2.80 5.45
C SER A 74 18.85 -4.17 5.31
N ASP A 75 19.42 -5.19 5.95
CA ASP A 75 18.82 -6.53 5.93
C ASP A 75 17.57 -6.57 6.81
N ILE A 76 16.42 -6.79 6.17
CA ILE A 76 15.12 -6.86 6.83
C ILE A 76 15.03 -8.05 7.79
N ALA A 77 15.56 -9.21 7.38
CA ALA A 77 15.56 -10.41 8.19
C ALA A 77 16.42 -10.24 9.46
N ALA A 78 17.55 -9.55 9.35
CA ALA A 78 18.42 -9.22 10.48
C ALA A 78 17.73 -8.29 11.52
N GLN A 79 16.73 -7.52 11.10
CA GLN A 79 15.94 -6.66 11.98
C GLN A 79 14.70 -7.38 12.58
N GLY A 80 14.55 -8.67 12.32
CA GLY A 80 13.52 -9.50 12.94
C GLY A 80 12.16 -9.47 12.22
N TYR A 81 12.08 -8.96 10.99
CA TYR A 81 10.86 -9.05 10.18
C TYR A 81 10.86 -10.32 9.35
N ASP A 82 10.05 -11.29 9.76
CA ASP A 82 9.80 -12.51 8.98
C ASP A 82 8.68 -12.28 7.96
N TYR A 83 8.64 -13.10 6.90
CA TYR A 83 7.59 -13.08 5.88
C TYR A 83 6.18 -13.24 6.47
N LEU A 84 6.05 -14.08 7.50
CA LEU A 84 4.77 -14.29 8.21
C LEU A 84 4.31 -13.03 8.94
N ASP A 85 5.22 -12.32 9.59
CA ASP A 85 4.91 -11.08 10.31
C ASP A 85 4.47 -9.99 9.34
N MET A 86 5.13 -9.87 8.19
CA MET A 86 4.74 -8.95 7.13
C MET A 86 3.40 -9.31 6.50
N PHE A 87 3.14 -10.61 6.29
CA PHE A 87 1.87 -11.10 5.74
C PHE A 87 0.70 -10.86 6.69
N LEU A 88 0.88 -11.12 7.98
CA LEU A 88 -0.14 -10.92 9.02
C LEU A 88 -0.32 -9.44 9.39
N GLY A 89 0.76 -8.64 9.28
CA GLY A 89 0.72 -7.21 9.56
C GLY A 89 1.35 -6.79 10.88
N PHE A 90 2.27 -7.58 11.41
CA PHE A 90 3.05 -7.23 12.61
C PHE A 90 4.29 -6.38 12.24
N MET A 91 4.07 -5.33 11.48
CA MET A 91 5.12 -4.41 11.04
C MET A 91 4.69 -2.95 11.18
N PRO A 92 5.63 -2.00 11.36
CA PRO A 92 5.31 -0.58 11.35
C PRO A 92 4.91 -0.13 9.93
N GLY A 93 3.84 0.64 9.83
CA GLY A 93 3.34 1.13 8.56
C GLY A 93 2.09 1.99 8.68
N SER A 94 1.56 2.45 7.55
CA SER A 94 0.33 3.23 7.52
C SER A 94 -0.89 2.37 7.84
N ILE A 95 -1.86 2.96 8.53
CA ILE A 95 -3.14 2.31 8.80
C ILE A 95 -3.81 1.90 7.48
N GLY A 96 -4.16 0.60 7.37
CA GLY A 96 -4.82 0.04 6.20
C GLY A 96 -3.88 -0.60 5.17
N GLU A 97 -2.56 -0.47 5.30
CA GLU A 97 -1.60 -1.13 4.39
C GLU A 97 -0.75 -2.21 5.06
N ILE A 98 -0.85 -2.35 6.39
CA ILE A 98 0.04 -3.21 7.19
C ILE A 98 -0.19 -4.69 6.90
N SER A 99 -1.45 -5.16 6.90
CA SER A 99 -1.77 -6.58 6.75
C SER A 99 -2.06 -6.96 5.31
N ALA A 100 -1.14 -7.69 4.67
CA ALA A 100 -1.33 -8.24 3.33
C ALA A 100 -2.52 -9.22 3.30
N LEU A 101 -2.68 -10.05 4.34
CA LEU A 101 -3.78 -11.01 4.45
C LEU A 101 -5.16 -10.30 4.44
N ALA A 102 -5.32 -9.26 5.24
CA ALA A 102 -6.59 -8.52 5.30
C ALA A 102 -6.91 -7.84 3.96
N LEU A 103 -5.90 -7.28 3.29
CA LEU A 103 -6.06 -6.67 1.97
C LEU A 103 -6.43 -7.69 0.89
N LEU A 104 -5.83 -8.89 0.92
CA LEU A 104 -6.18 -9.97 0.00
C LEU A 104 -7.60 -10.48 0.23
N ILE A 105 -8.05 -10.64 1.48
CA ILE A 105 -9.43 -11.03 1.80
C ILE A 105 -10.40 -9.96 1.31
N GLY A 106 -10.14 -8.68 1.57
CA GLY A 106 -10.97 -7.58 1.10
C GLY A 106 -11.00 -7.48 -0.43
N GLY A 107 -9.84 -7.62 -1.09
CA GLY A 107 -9.71 -7.64 -2.55
C GLY A 107 -10.45 -8.82 -3.18
N ALA A 108 -10.31 -10.02 -2.61
CA ALA A 108 -11.05 -11.22 -3.05
C ALA A 108 -12.57 -11.03 -2.93
N TYR A 109 -13.04 -10.45 -1.84
CA TYR A 109 -14.47 -10.13 -1.68
C TYR A 109 -14.97 -9.20 -2.79
N LEU A 110 -14.22 -8.13 -3.11
CA LEU A 110 -14.61 -7.21 -4.18
C LEU A 110 -14.60 -7.87 -5.57
N LEU A 111 -13.65 -8.78 -5.82
CA LEU A 111 -13.60 -9.58 -7.05
C LEU A 111 -14.78 -10.54 -7.18
N ILE A 112 -15.11 -11.27 -6.12
CA ILE A 112 -16.27 -12.21 -6.08
C ILE A 112 -17.56 -11.46 -6.30
N ARG A 113 -17.72 -10.29 -5.68
CA ARG A 113 -18.88 -9.41 -5.86
C ARG A 113 -18.90 -8.70 -7.22
N LYS A 114 -17.87 -8.88 -8.04
CA LYS A 114 -17.71 -8.23 -9.36
C LYS A 114 -17.78 -6.70 -9.29
N VAL A 115 -17.36 -6.12 -8.15
CA VAL A 115 -17.27 -4.67 -7.96
C VAL A 115 -16.06 -4.13 -8.72
N ILE A 116 -14.96 -4.89 -8.75
CA ILE A 116 -13.73 -4.53 -9.44
C ILE A 116 -13.37 -5.56 -10.49
N ASN A 117 -12.63 -5.11 -11.52
CA ASN A 117 -12.13 -6.00 -12.58
C ASN A 117 -10.78 -6.60 -12.16
N TRP A 118 -10.61 -7.89 -12.28
CA TRP A 118 -9.37 -8.60 -11.90
C TRP A 118 -8.14 -8.18 -12.72
N ARG A 119 -8.33 -7.62 -13.91
CA ARG A 119 -7.25 -7.26 -14.84
C ARG A 119 -6.31 -6.20 -14.27
N ILE A 120 -6.86 -5.15 -13.64
CA ILE A 120 -6.06 -4.06 -13.08
C ILE A 120 -5.18 -4.54 -11.92
N PRO A 121 -5.70 -5.20 -10.87
CA PRO A 121 -4.86 -5.69 -9.79
C PRO A 121 -3.80 -6.70 -10.25
N VAL A 122 -4.16 -7.61 -11.17
CA VAL A 122 -3.21 -8.61 -11.68
C VAL A 122 -2.11 -7.97 -12.53
N ALA A 123 -2.46 -7.04 -13.41
CA ALA A 123 -1.45 -6.32 -14.20
C ALA A 123 -0.52 -5.50 -13.29
N PHE A 124 -1.07 -4.77 -12.32
CA PHE A 124 -0.30 -3.94 -11.41
C PHE A 124 0.68 -4.77 -10.55
N ILE A 125 0.17 -5.79 -9.85
CA ILE A 125 0.99 -6.66 -8.99
C ILE A 125 1.96 -7.47 -9.84
N GLY A 126 1.53 -7.99 -10.98
CA GLY A 126 2.35 -8.77 -11.90
C GLY A 126 3.53 -7.97 -12.47
N THR A 127 3.28 -6.74 -12.89
CA THR A 127 4.34 -5.85 -13.39
C THR A 127 5.39 -5.56 -12.32
N VAL A 128 4.96 -5.24 -11.10
CA VAL A 128 5.90 -5.01 -9.98
C VAL A 128 6.66 -6.28 -9.64
N ALA A 129 5.99 -7.44 -9.58
CA ALA A 129 6.63 -8.73 -9.31
C ALA A 129 7.71 -9.06 -10.36
N VAL A 130 7.39 -8.90 -11.64
CA VAL A 130 8.35 -9.16 -12.73
C VAL A 130 9.54 -8.21 -12.68
N LEU A 131 9.29 -6.91 -12.51
CA LEU A 131 10.37 -5.92 -12.45
C LEU A 131 11.28 -6.13 -11.23
N THR A 132 10.70 -6.38 -10.06
CA THR A 132 11.50 -6.62 -8.84
C THR A 132 12.25 -7.94 -8.90
N PHE A 133 11.71 -8.95 -9.57
CA PHE A 133 12.40 -10.22 -9.79
C PHE A 133 13.59 -10.09 -10.76
N ILE A 134 13.44 -9.31 -11.85
CA ILE A 134 14.50 -9.13 -12.86
C ILE A 134 15.61 -8.19 -12.32
N PHE A 135 15.24 -7.18 -11.54
CA PHE A 135 16.16 -6.17 -11.03
C PHE A 135 16.30 -6.21 -9.50
N PRO A 136 16.90 -7.30 -8.94
CA PRO A 136 17.17 -7.33 -7.50
C PRO A 136 18.17 -6.26 -7.13
N ARG A 137 18.05 -5.72 -5.94
CA ARG A 137 18.90 -4.65 -5.42
C ARG A 137 19.51 -5.07 -4.08
N ASN A 138 20.60 -4.40 -3.70
CA ASN A 138 21.22 -4.55 -2.38
C ASN A 138 21.72 -5.96 -2.02
N GLY A 139 22.01 -6.81 -3.02
CA GLY A 139 22.53 -8.15 -2.78
C GLY A 139 21.50 -9.21 -2.37
N TYR A 140 20.21 -8.87 -2.36
CA TYR A 140 19.14 -9.83 -2.10
C TYR A 140 19.00 -10.85 -3.24
N ALA A 141 18.58 -12.08 -2.90
CA ALA A 141 18.13 -13.01 -3.91
C ALA A 141 16.88 -12.47 -4.63
N ASN A 142 16.73 -12.79 -5.92
CA ASN A 142 15.64 -12.25 -6.77
C ASN A 142 14.25 -12.49 -6.16
N LEU A 143 14.04 -13.67 -5.58
CA LEU A 143 12.76 -14.05 -4.99
C LEU A 143 12.49 -13.30 -3.68
N ASP A 144 13.49 -13.15 -2.82
CA ASP A 144 13.37 -12.44 -1.55
C ASP A 144 13.10 -10.96 -1.81
N TRP A 145 13.84 -10.36 -2.74
CA TRP A 145 13.63 -8.98 -3.15
C TRP A 145 12.20 -8.74 -3.65
N MET A 146 11.69 -9.64 -4.49
CA MET A 146 10.32 -9.59 -4.99
C MET A 146 9.31 -9.71 -3.85
N LEU A 147 9.45 -10.71 -2.96
CA LEU A 147 8.51 -10.94 -1.87
C LEU A 147 8.48 -9.78 -0.88
N TYR A 148 9.64 -9.25 -0.48
CA TYR A 148 9.70 -8.08 0.39
C TYR A 148 9.01 -6.86 -0.23
N ASN A 149 9.20 -6.60 -1.52
CA ASN A 149 8.53 -5.49 -2.19
C ASN A 149 7.02 -5.69 -2.34
N LEU A 150 6.55 -6.93 -2.54
CA LEU A 150 5.12 -7.23 -2.63
C LEU A 150 4.41 -7.13 -1.27
N LEU A 151 5.07 -7.56 -0.18
CA LEU A 151 4.50 -7.57 1.16
C LEU A 151 4.71 -6.25 1.92
N SER A 152 5.70 -5.44 1.53
CA SER A 152 5.98 -4.17 2.18
C SER A 152 5.25 -3.01 1.52
N GLY A 153 4.74 -2.10 2.33
CA GLY A 153 4.10 -0.87 1.87
C GLY A 153 2.71 -1.04 1.29
N GLY A 154 2.24 0.02 0.66
CA GLY A 154 0.87 0.14 0.17
C GLY A 154 0.59 -0.46 -1.21
N LEU A 155 1.43 -1.37 -1.73
CA LEU A 155 1.26 -1.94 -3.07
C LEU A 155 -0.07 -2.68 -3.22
N LEU A 156 -0.40 -3.57 -2.30
CA LEU A 156 -1.66 -4.32 -2.32
C LEU A 156 -2.88 -3.40 -2.14
N LEU A 157 -2.77 -2.43 -1.24
CA LEU A 157 -3.82 -1.41 -1.07
C LEU A 157 -4.01 -0.61 -2.38
N GLY A 158 -2.93 -0.18 -2.99
CA GLY A 158 -2.93 0.54 -4.27
C GLY A 158 -3.57 -0.28 -5.39
N ALA A 159 -3.17 -1.54 -5.54
CA ALA A 159 -3.64 -2.42 -6.62
C ALA A 159 -5.13 -2.77 -6.51
N PHE A 160 -5.62 -3.11 -5.32
CA PHE A 160 -7.01 -3.55 -5.14
C PHE A 160 -8.02 -2.43 -4.89
N PHE A 161 -7.61 -1.34 -4.23
CA PHE A 161 -8.55 -0.32 -3.74
C PHE A 161 -8.36 1.07 -4.34
N MET A 162 -7.18 1.36 -4.92
CA MET A 162 -6.91 2.67 -5.51
C MET A 162 -6.88 2.64 -7.04
N ALA A 163 -6.14 1.71 -7.65
CA ALA A 163 -6.04 1.61 -9.10
C ALA A 163 -7.34 1.16 -9.78
N THR A 164 -8.23 0.54 -9.02
CA THR A 164 -9.55 0.08 -9.51
C THR A 164 -10.65 1.14 -9.43
N ASP A 165 -10.31 2.40 -9.13
CA ASP A 165 -11.28 3.49 -9.13
C ASP A 165 -11.86 3.73 -10.54
N TYR A 166 -13.19 3.68 -10.65
CA TYR A 166 -13.92 3.78 -11.93
C TYR A 166 -13.66 5.08 -12.70
N SER A 167 -13.39 6.17 -12.00
CA SER A 167 -13.22 7.48 -12.61
C SER A 167 -11.84 7.71 -13.19
N SER A 168 -10.81 7.05 -12.64
CA SER A 168 -9.43 7.20 -13.07
C SER A 168 -8.89 6.01 -13.87
N SER A 169 -9.63 4.88 -13.92
CA SER A 169 -9.22 3.70 -14.67
C SER A 169 -9.75 3.68 -16.10
N PRO A 170 -9.02 3.05 -17.06
CA PRO A 170 -9.48 2.92 -18.44
C PRO A 170 -10.75 2.08 -18.57
N VAL A 171 -11.62 2.49 -19.49
CA VAL A 171 -12.88 1.79 -19.77
C VAL A 171 -12.67 0.54 -20.65
N THR A 172 -11.65 0.54 -21.52
CA THR A 172 -11.38 -0.56 -22.44
C THR A 172 -10.64 -1.70 -21.75
N LEU A 173 -11.01 -2.95 -22.07
CA LEU A 173 -10.42 -4.13 -21.46
C LEU A 173 -8.90 -4.26 -21.68
N ASN A 174 -8.42 -3.86 -22.86
CA ASN A 174 -6.99 -3.86 -23.16
C ASN A 174 -6.27 -2.67 -22.47
N GLY A 175 -6.95 -1.52 -22.36
CA GLY A 175 -6.44 -0.37 -21.61
C GLY A 175 -6.23 -0.69 -20.13
N GLN A 176 -7.08 -1.52 -19.52
CA GLN A 176 -6.94 -1.95 -18.13
C GLN A 176 -5.71 -2.84 -17.87
N LEU A 177 -5.17 -3.50 -18.89
CA LEU A 177 -3.93 -4.28 -18.77
C LEU A 177 -2.68 -3.42 -18.95
N LEU A 178 -2.80 -2.29 -19.66
CA LEU A 178 -1.69 -1.37 -19.91
C LEU A 178 -1.60 -0.23 -18.90
N PHE A 179 -2.65 -0.03 -18.13
CA PHE A 179 -2.75 0.99 -17.07
C PHE A 179 -1.92 0.64 -15.84
#